data_4baf87d884fe0620817c1bb05ca104b7
#
_entry.id   4baf87d884fe0620817c1bb05ca104b7
#
_cell.length_a   1.000
_cell.length_b   1.000
_cell.length_c   1.000
_cell.angle_alpha   90.00
_cell.angle_beta   90.00
_cell.angle_gamma   90.00
#
_symmetry.space_group_name_H-M   'P 1'
#
loop_
_entity.id
_entity.type
_entity.pdbx_description
1 polymer ?
#
loop_
_entity_poly.entity_id
_entity_poly.type
_entity_poly.pdbx_seq_one_letter_code
_entity_poly.pdbx_strand_id
1 'polypeptide(L)'
;MNFADYLTQKLPAVEAEIMRGLPAATPAAATAPVTAAASLTTVTAAPSEHTRADLNTYLYQPLAHFSAGGGKRVRPVLCCLGTEAVGGSAEAALPVACAIEDFQSAALIHDDIADKSELRRGEKCLYKTLGTG
;
A
#
# COMPACT_ATOMS: atom_id res chain seq x y z
N MET A 1 -7.49 14.79 -23.69
CA MET A 1 -6.65 14.59 -22.48
C MET A 1 -5.62 13.53 -22.82
N ASN A 2 -4.33 13.84 -22.65
CA ASN A 2 -3.28 12.82 -22.85
C ASN A 2 -3.06 12.03 -21.54
N PHE A 3 -2.25 10.96 -21.60
CA PHE A 3 -2.02 10.10 -20.43
C PHE A 3 -1.35 10.83 -19.27
N ALA A 4 -0.45 11.77 -19.52
CA ALA A 4 0.22 12.52 -18.47
C ALA A 4 -0.75 13.42 -17.69
N ASP A 5 -1.69 14.06 -18.39
CA ASP A 5 -2.74 14.86 -17.76
C ASP A 5 -3.65 13.98 -16.91
N TYR A 6 -4.05 12.80 -17.42
CA TYR A 6 -4.88 11.84 -16.71
C TYR A 6 -4.16 11.34 -15.44
N LEU A 7 -2.88 10.97 -15.56
CA LEU A 7 -2.06 10.53 -14.43
C LEU A 7 -2.01 11.62 -13.33
N THR A 8 -1.73 12.86 -13.73
CA THR A 8 -1.68 13.99 -12.79
C THR A 8 -3.02 14.21 -12.09
N GLN A 9 -4.13 14.04 -12.79
CA GLN A 9 -5.47 14.19 -12.23
C GLN A 9 -5.82 13.09 -11.22
N LYS A 10 -5.45 11.83 -11.50
CA LYS A 10 -5.81 10.68 -10.65
C LYS A 10 -4.85 10.42 -9.50
N LEU A 11 -3.60 10.90 -9.61
CA LEU A 11 -2.55 10.64 -8.65
C LEU A 11 -2.94 10.97 -7.20
N PRO A 12 -3.56 12.13 -6.87
CA PRO A 12 -3.92 12.45 -5.49
C PRO A 12 -4.91 11.45 -4.88
N ALA A 13 -5.89 10.98 -5.66
CA ALA A 13 -6.87 10.00 -5.18
C ALA A 13 -6.23 8.62 -4.93
N VAL A 14 -5.32 8.21 -5.81
CA VAL A 14 -4.56 6.96 -5.65
C VAL A 14 -3.66 7.03 -4.41
N GLU A 15 -2.93 8.10 -4.22
CA GLU A 15 -2.06 8.26 -3.04
C GLU A 15 -2.85 8.30 -1.74
N ALA A 16 -3.97 9.03 -1.72
CA ALA A 16 -4.85 9.05 -0.56
C ALA A 16 -5.39 7.65 -0.22
N GLU A 17 -5.74 6.85 -1.22
CA GLU A 17 -6.25 5.50 -1.01
C GLU A 17 -5.15 4.53 -0.52
N ILE A 18 -3.94 4.60 -1.09
CA ILE A 18 -2.78 3.82 -0.61
C ILE A 18 -2.53 4.12 0.88
N MET A 19 -2.49 5.38 1.27
CA MET A 19 -2.26 5.77 2.66
C MET A 19 -3.43 5.39 3.58
N ARG A 20 -4.67 5.37 3.07
CA ARG A 20 -5.85 4.91 3.80
C ARG A 20 -5.84 3.41 4.05
N GLY A 21 -5.32 2.62 3.12
CA GLY A 21 -5.19 1.16 3.23
C GLY A 21 -4.13 0.72 4.24
N LEU A 22 -3.14 1.59 4.52
CA LEU A 22 -2.16 1.32 5.56
C LEU A 22 -2.78 1.62 6.93
N PRO A 23 -2.76 0.67 7.89
CA PRO A 23 -3.25 0.94 9.23
C PRO A 23 -2.53 2.15 9.80
N ALA A 24 -3.29 3.18 10.18
CA ALA A 24 -2.71 4.35 10.82
C ALA A 24 -1.97 3.90 12.09
N ALA A 25 -0.80 4.47 12.32
CA ALA A 25 0.03 4.23 13.50
C ALA A 25 -0.65 4.63 14.84
N THR A 26 -1.93 4.96 14.81
CA THR A 26 -2.73 5.39 15.97
C THR A 26 -3.53 4.21 16.52
N PRO A 27 -3.53 3.99 17.83
CA PRO A 27 -4.21 2.84 18.47
C PRO A 27 -5.74 2.80 18.26
N ALA A 28 -6.36 3.88 17.79
CA ALA A 28 -7.81 3.98 17.62
C ALA A 28 -8.36 3.43 16.28
N ALA A 29 -7.54 3.21 15.27
CA ALA A 29 -8.02 2.84 13.93
C ALA A 29 -8.18 1.32 13.70
N ALA A 30 -7.81 0.50 14.67
CA ALA A 30 -7.84 -0.97 14.54
C ALA A 30 -9.24 -1.59 14.76
N THR A 31 -10.30 -0.78 14.87
CA THR A 31 -11.69 -1.23 15.09
C THR A 31 -12.60 -1.07 13.89
N ALA A 32 -12.08 -0.66 12.73
CA ALA A 32 -12.90 -0.67 11.51
C ALA A 32 -13.16 -2.15 11.12
N PRO A 33 -14.41 -2.60 11.01
CA PRO A 33 -14.67 -3.94 10.54
C PRO A 33 -14.21 -4.03 9.08
N VAL A 34 -13.33 -4.96 8.79
CA VAL A 34 -13.06 -5.36 7.42
C VAL A 34 -14.33 -6.04 6.92
N THR A 35 -15.24 -5.29 6.34
CA THR A 35 -16.41 -5.81 5.63
C THR A 35 -15.95 -6.33 4.27
N ALA A 36 -15.14 -7.38 4.27
CA ALA A 36 -15.01 -8.25 3.12
C ALA A 36 -16.03 -9.37 3.32
N ALA A 37 -17.07 -9.35 2.52
CA ALA A 37 -18.01 -10.44 2.40
C ALA A 37 -17.29 -11.67 1.85
N ALA A 38 -16.72 -12.46 2.72
CA ALA A 38 -16.40 -13.87 2.49
C ALA A 38 -16.27 -14.51 3.86
N SER A 39 -17.10 -15.51 4.08
CA SER A 39 -17.10 -16.44 5.20
C SER A 39 -15.72 -17.06 5.39
N LEU A 40 -14.86 -16.38 6.09
CA LEU A 40 -13.67 -16.95 6.70
C LEU A 40 -13.80 -16.76 8.21
N THR A 41 -13.67 -17.84 8.90
CA THR A 41 -13.73 -18.06 10.34
C THR A 41 -13.29 -16.81 11.12
N THR A 42 -14.22 -16.27 11.88
CA THR A 42 -14.03 -15.12 12.75
C THR A 42 -12.82 -15.33 13.67
N VAL A 43 -11.72 -14.67 13.39
CA VAL A 43 -10.67 -14.45 14.39
C VAL A 43 -11.23 -13.42 15.36
N THR A 44 -11.86 -13.92 16.43
CA THR A 44 -12.66 -13.11 17.35
C THR A 44 -11.85 -12.41 18.45
N ALA A 45 -10.54 -12.57 18.46
CA ALA A 45 -9.70 -11.90 19.45
C ALA A 45 -8.95 -10.73 18.80
N ALA A 46 -9.27 -9.51 19.23
CA ALA A 46 -8.43 -8.36 18.90
C ALA A 46 -7.00 -8.62 19.42
N PRO A 47 -5.96 -8.29 18.62
CA PRO A 47 -4.58 -8.47 19.05
C PRO A 47 -4.32 -7.71 20.35
N SER A 48 -3.47 -8.26 21.23
CA SER A 48 -3.06 -7.58 22.46
C SER A 48 -2.40 -6.24 22.15
N GLU A 49 -2.34 -5.35 23.14
CA GLU A 49 -1.69 -4.04 22.98
C GLU A 49 -0.21 -4.19 22.61
N HIS A 50 0.47 -5.16 23.19
CA HIS A 50 1.86 -5.50 22.85
C HIS A 50 1.98 -5.96 21.38
N THR A 51 1.13 -6.86 20.93
CA THR A 51 1.11 -7.33 19.54
C THR A 51 0.85 -6.17 18.55
N ARG A 52 -0.02 -5.23 18.92
CA ARG A 52 -0.28 -4.03 18.09
C ARG A 52 0.94 -3.12 18.02
N ALA A 53 1.63 -2.91 19.14
CA ALA A 53 2.85 -2.10 19.18
C ALA A 53 3.95 -2.71 18.30
N ASP A 54 4.13 -4.03 18.37
CA ASP A 54 5.11 -4.75 17.56
C ASP A 54 4.75 -4.68 16.06
N LEU A 55 3.50 -4.94 15.69
CA LEU A 55 3.03 -4.81 14.32
C LEU A 55 3.21 -3.40 13.79
N ASN A 56 2.94 -2.39 14.62
CA ASN A 56 3.15 -1.00 14.22
C ASN A 56 4.63 -0.72 13.97
N THR A 57 5.50 -1.14 14.88
CA THR A 57 6.94 -0.85 14.83
C THR A 57 7.64 -1.59 13.69
N TYR A 58 7.32 -2.88 13.51
CA TYR A 58 8.07 -3.75 12.59
C TYR A 58 7.39 -3.99 11.24
N LEU A 59 6.12 -3.61 11.09
CA LEU A 59 5.38 -3.83 9.85
C LEU A 59 4.76 -2.52 9.30
N TYR A 60 3.85 -1.89 10.04
CA TYR A 60 3.04 -0.83 9.47
C TYR A 60 3.81 0.47 9.23
N GLN A 61 4.61 0.93 10.19
CA GLN A 61 5.43 2.13 10.01
C GLN A 61 6.46 1.98 8.87
N PRO A 62 7.23 0.87 8.78
CA PRO A 62 8.12 0.64 7.65
C PRO A 62 7.42 0.64 6.30
N LEU A 63 6.25 -0.01 6.18
CA LEU A 63 5.47 -0.04 4.94
C LEU A 63 4.92 1.34 4.58
N ALA A 64 4.43 2.10 5.57
CA ALA A 64 3.97 3.47 5.36
C ALA A 64 5.10 4.37 4.88
N HIS A 65 6.27 4.26 5.49
CA HIS A 65 7.46 5.01 5.08
C HIS A 65 7.89 4.64 3.65
N PHE A 66 7.96 3.35 3.33
CA PHE A 66 8.29 2.88 1.98
C PHE A 66 7.29 3.40 0.93
N SER A 67 6.00 3.36 1.24
CA SER A 67 4.94 3.85 0.35
C SER A 67 4.98 5.37 0.20
N ALA A 68 5.27 6.12 1.28
CA ALA A 68 5.42 7.57 1.27
C ALA A 68 6.66 8.04 0.49
N GLY A 69 7.68 7.19 0.33
CA GLY A 69 8.89 7.46 -0.47
C GLY A 69 8.62 7.76 -1.95
N GLY A 70 7.37 7.84 -2.33
CA GLY A 70 6.90 8.28 -3.65
C GLY A 70 6.96 7.19 -4.71
N GLY A 71 6.66 7.59 -5.93
CA GLY A 71 6.63 6.73 -7.10
C GLY A 71 5.73 7.34 -8.18
N LYS A 72 5.88 6.91 -9.42
CA LYS A 72 5.07 7.43 -10.53
C LYS A 72 3.62 6.92 -10.50
N ARG A 73 3.30 5.93 -9.65
CA ARG A 73 1.96 5.31 -9.52
C ARG A 73 1.30 4.96 -10.86
N VAL A 74 2.09 4.63 -11.86
CA VAL A 74 1.59 4.35 -13.22
C VAL A 74 0.65 3.14 -13.23
N ARG A 75 0.97 2.08 -12.46
CA ARG A 75 0.16 0.85 -12.44
C ARG A 75 -1.26 1.08 -11.90
N PRO A 76 -1.44 1.68 -10.70
CA PRO A 76 -2.78 1.97 -10.20
C PRO A 76 -3.54 2.95 -11.08
N VAL A 77 -2.88 3.94 -11.67
CA VAL A 77 -3.53 4.88 -12.60
C VAL A 77 -3.97 4.18 -13.89
N LEU A 78 -3.18 3.22 -14.42
CA LEU A 78 -3.59 2.41 -15.56
C LEU A 78 -4.78 1.50 -15.21
N CYS A 79 -4.88 0.98 -14.00
CA CYS A 79 -6.05 0.22 -13.55
C CYS A 79 -7.30 1.10 -13.56
N CYS A 80 -7.23 2.32 -13.05
CA CYS A 80 -8.33 3.28 -13.11
C CYS A 80 -8.72 3.61 -14.57
N LEU A 81 -7.73 3.89 -15.40
CA LEU A 81 -7.98 4.20 -16.83
C LEU A 81 -8.65 3.04 -17.56
N GLY A 82 -8.19 1.79 -17.32
CA GLY A 82 -8.80 0.60 -17.92
C GLY A 82 -10.25 0.42 -17.49
N THR A 83 -10.56 0.69 -16.21
CA THR A 83 -11.93 0.62 -15.70
C THR A 83 -12.83 1.69 -16.34
N GLU A 84 -12.37 2.92 -16.48
CA GLU A 84 -13.12 3.99 -17.14
C GLU A 84 -13.30 3.70 -18.65
N ALA A 85 -12.32 3.09 -19.31
CA ALA A 85 -12.39 2.73 -20.72
C ALA A 85 -13.50 1.72 -21.04
N VAL A 86 -13.88 0.90 -20.08
CA VAL A 86 -14.99 -0.08 -20.23
C VAL A 86 -16.30 0.39 -19.56
N GLY A 87 -16.40 1.67 -19.22
CA GLY A 87 -17.61 2.30 -18.68
C GLY A 87 -17.77 2.20 -17.16
N GLY A 88 -16.75 1.77 -16.43
CA GLY A 88 -16.73 1.83 -14.98
C GLY A 88 -16.27 3.20 -14.45
N SER A 89 -16.09 3.32 -13.11
CA SER A 89 -15.56 4.53 -12.52
C SER A 89 -14.17 4.29 -11.88
N ALA A 90 -13.31 5.30 -11.93
CA ALA A 90 -12.00 5.23 -11.31
C ALA A 90 -12.10 4.99 -9.79
N GLU A 91 -13.10 5.58 -9.14
CA GLU A 91 -13.32 5.44 -7.69
C GLU A 91 -13.62 3.98 -7.32
N ALA A 92 -14.41 3.27 -8.12
CA ALA A 92 -14.68 1.85 -7.90
C ALA A 92 -13.44 0.98 -8.10
N ALA A 93 -12.48 1.43 -8.91
CA ALA A 93 -11.23 0.72 -9.17
C ALA A 93 -10.16 0.96 -8.10
N LEU A 94 -10.26 2.01 -7.28
CA LEU A 94 -9.21 2.40 -6.32
C LEU A 94 -8.75 1.26 -5.41
N PRO A 95 -9.61 0.45 -4.79
CA PRO A 95 -9.14 -0.65 -3.93
C PRO A 95 -8.26 -1.66 -4.68
N VAL A 96 -8.63 -2.02 -5.91
CA VAL A 96 -7.85 -2.94 -6.75
C VAL A 96 -6.57 -2.27 -7.23
N ALA A 97 -6.63 -1.01 -7.61
CA ALA A 97 -5.47 -0.22 -8.00
C ALA A 97 -4.43 -0.14 -6.87
N CYS A 98 -4.88 0.04 -5.63
CA CYS A 98 -4.00 0.04 -4.46
C CYS A 98 -3.40 -1.34 -4.19
N ALA A 99 -4.17 -2.41 -4.28
CA ALA A 99 -3.65 -3.77 -4.13
C ALA A 99 -2.53 -4.09 -5.16
N ILE A 100 -2.66 -3.58 -6.39
CA ILE A 100 -1.61 -3.70 -7.42
C ILE A 100 -0.33 -2.94 -6.99
N GLU A 101 -0.46 -1.76 -6.40
CA GLU A 101 0.69 -0.98 -5.94
C GLU A 101 1.34 -1.59 -4.69
N ASP A 102 0.54 -2.15 -3.78
CA ASP A 102 1.04 -2.87 -2.61
C ASP A 102 1.83 -4.12 -3.03
N PHE A 103 1.30 -4.88 -3.99
CA PHE A 103 2.02 -6.01 -4.58
C PHE A 103 3.35 -5.57 -5.21
N GLN A 104 3.33 -4.47 -5.97
CA GLN A 104 4.55 -3.89 -6.55
C GLN A 104 5.55 -3.47 -5.47
N SER A 105 5.08 -2.89 -4.37
CA SER A 105 5.94 -2.50 -3.24
C SER A 105 6.60 -3.71 -2.61
N ALA A 106 5.85 -4.78 -2.39
CA ALA A 106 6.39 -6.04 -1.89
C ALA A 106 7.44 -6.63 -2.84
N ALA A 107 7.17 -6.65 -4.15
CA ALA A 107 8.12 -7.12 -5.16
C ALA A 107 9.43 -6.30 -5.13
N LEU A 108 9.35 -4.97 -5.02
CA LEU A 108 10.52 -4.11 -4.95
C LEU A 108 11.36 -4.35 -3.68
N ILE A 109 10.71 -4.60 -2.54
CA ILE A 109 11.42 -4.94 -1.29
C ILE A 109 12.15 -6.28 -1.45
N HIS A 110 11.53 -7.27 -2.09
CA HIS A 110 12.17 -8.56 -2.37
C HIS A 110 13.33 -8.42 -3.36
N ASP A 111 13.18 -7.62 -4.42
CA ASP A 111 14.26 -7.31 -5.35
C ASP A 111 15.47 -6.69 -4.64
N ASP A 112 15.23 -5.72 -3.76
CA ASP A 112 16.29 -5.09 -2.98
C ASP A 112 17.09 -6.09 -2.15
N ILE A 113 16.43 -7.10 -1.58
CA ILE A 113 17.09 -8.18 -0.83
C ILE A 113 17.88 -9.07 -1.79
N ALA A 114 17.28 -9.50 -2.90
CA ALA A 114 17.90 -10.41 -3.87
C ALA A 114 19.14 -9.79 -4.51
N ASP A 115 19.03 -8.53 -4.91
CA ASP A 115 20.10 -7.78 -5.59
C ASP A 115 21.11 -7.17 -4.62
N LYS A 116 20.86 -7.29 -3.30
CA LYS A 116 21.66 -6.65 -2.24
C LYS A 116 21.80 -5.14 -2.45
N SER A 117 20.76 -4.52 -2.96
CA SER A 117 20.71 -3.08 -3.20
C SER A 117 20.91 -2.31 -1.90
N GLU A 118 21.66 -1.20 -1.94
CA GLU A 118 21.91 -0.39 -0.76
C GLU A 118 20.90 0.73 -0.61
N LEU A 119 20.48 1.29 -1.75
CA LEU A 119 19.61 2.46 -1.80
C LEU A 119 18.40 2.20 -2.72
N ARG A 120 17.23 2.69 -2.30
CA ARG A 120 16.01 2.76 -3.09
C ARG A 120 15.45 4.18 -3.01
N ARG A 121 15.30 4.84 -4.17
CA ARG A 121 14.82 6.23 -4.25
C ARG A 121 15.66 7.24 -3.43
N GLY A 122 16.95 6.97 -3.27
CA GLY A 122 17.88 7.80 -2.49
C GLY A 122 17.93 7.51 -0.98
N GLU A 123 17.09 6.60 -0.49
CA GLU A 123 17.08 6.14 0.90
C GLU A 123 17.63 4.72 1.04
N LYS A 124 18.05 4.35 2.24
CA LYS A 124 18.50 2.98 2.52
C LYS A 124 17.37 1.99 2.30
N CYS A 125 17.67 0.89 1.62
CA CYS A 125 16.69 -0.19 1.44
C CYS A 125 16.19 -0.71 2.79
N LEU A 126 14.91 -1.08 2.83
CA LEU A 126 14.18 -1.44 4.05
C LEU A 126 14.88 -2.57 4.82
N TYR A 127 15.37 -3.59 4.10
CA TYR A 127 16.07 -4.73 4.71
C TYR A 127 17.40 -4.35 5.38
N LYS A 128 18.06 -3.25 4.96
CA LYS A 128 19.27 -2.74 5.61
C LYS A 128 18.97 -2.10 6.98
N THR A 129 17.74 -1.70 7.20
CA THR A 129 17.28 -1.06 8.44
C THR A 129 16.66 -2.07 9.39
N LEU A 130 15.88 -3.01 8.87
CA LEU A 130 15.10 -3.97 9.68
C LEU A 130 15.72 -5.37 9.74
N GLY A 131 16.67 -5.68 8.86
CA GLY A 131 17.19 -7.04 8.68
C GLY A 131 16.40 -7.82 7.64
N THR A 132 16.80 -9.07 7.43
CA THR A 132 16.19 -9.99 6.44
C THR A 132 15.26 -11.04 7.07
N GLY A 133 14.89 -10.89 8.33
CA GLY A 133 14.03 -11.83 9.07
C GLY A 133 14.75 -12.56 10.15
#